data_f3c5ebdcb389e77c5c21c2e2026c24ad
#
_entry.id   f3c5ebdcb389e77c5c21c2e2026c24ad
#
_cell.length_a   1.000
_cell.length_b   1.000
_cell.length_c   1.000
_cell.angle_alpha   90.00
_cell.angle_beta   90.00
_cell.angle_gamma   90.00
#
_symmetry.space_group_name_H-M   'P 1'
#
loop_
_entity.id
_entity.type
_entity.pdbx_description
1 polymer ?
#
loop_
_entity_poly.entity_id
_entity_poly.type
_entity_poly.pdbx_seq_one_letter_code
_entity_poly.pdbx_strand_id
1 'polypeptide(L)'
;MLWEFFRYTVGECIEKMRFLCYNKRNDKSEFVKVNEIEAMFGESACIDSWMQLVRKVSWNLPGLETEERIDEHEQTVLKFMNKKQALCVQSQETVIGVLLFSRSNNMICCLAVDPDYRKQGVASILLRKALDELDGSREITVSTFRENDEKGIAPRALYRKFGFQEGELTEEFGYPNQVFVLRP
;
A
#
# COMPACT_ATOMS: atom_id res chain seq x y z
N MET A 1 49.06 4.36 10.78
CA MET A 1 48.71 3.25 9.90
C MET A 1 47.42 2.63 10.43
N LEU A 2 46.34 2.72 9.74
CA LEU A 2 44.93 2.38 10.10
C LEU A 2 44.01 3.60 10.36
N TRP A 3 43.74 4.35 9.28
CA TRP A 3 42.59 5.25 9.23
C TRP A 3 42.24 5.52 7.75
N GLU A 4 41.78 4.50 7.04
CA GLU A 4 41.20 4.65 5.72
C GLU A 4 40.20 3.50 5.48
N PHE A 5 39.02 3.57 6.08
CA PHE A 5 37.88 2.73 5.68
C PHE A 5 36.60 3.29 6.32
N PHE A 6 36.10 4.41 5.86
CA PHE A 6 34.67 4.76 6.00
C PHE A 6 34.39 6.04 5.21
N ARG A 7 34.29 5.91 3.92
CA ARG A 7 33.59 6.87 3.05
C ARG A 7 32.96 6.13 1.89
N TYR A 8 31.88 5.41 2.15
CA TYR A 8 30.91 5.11 1.10
C TYR A 8 29.69 5.95 1.37
N THR A 9 29.49 6.95 0.55
CA THR A 9 28.36 7.88 0.61
C THR A 9 27.08 7.20 0.12
N VAL A 10 25.97 7.62 0.71
CA VAL A 10 24.59 7.16 0.47
C VAL A 10 24.18 7.11 -1.02
N GLY A 11 24.93 7.80 -1.90
CA GLY A 11 24.70 7.82 -3.35
C GLY A 11 24.97 6.49 -4.09
N GLU A 12 25.93 5.69 -3.63
CA GLU A 12 26.29 4.44 -4.34
C GLU A 12 25.37 3.25 -4.01
N CYS A 13 24.62 3.35 -2.91
CA CYS A 13 23.63 2.32 -2.58
C CYS A 13 22.39 2.35 -3.47
N ILE A 14 22.06 3.52 -4.03
CA ILE A 14 20.92 3.71 -4.91
C ILE A 14 21.21 3.17 -6.32
N GLU A 15 22.44 3.28 -6.82
CA GLU A 15 22.81 2.74 -8.14
C GLU A 15 22.91 1.21 -8.16
N LYS A 16 23.35 0.57 -7.08
CA LYS A 16 23.45 -0.90 -7.04
C LYS A 16 22.10 -1.62 -6.89
N MET A 17 21.06 -0.97 -6.39
CA MET A 17 19.69 -1.53 -6.40
C MET A 17 19.01 -1.45 -7.78
N ARG A 18 19.55 -0.69 -8.73
CA ARG A 18 19.06 -0.62 -10.12
C ARG A 18 19.39 -1.86 -10.96
N PHE A 19 20.28 -2.74 -10.53
CA PHE A 19 20.83 -3.82 -11.37
C PHE A 19 20.32 -5.23 -11.09
N LEU A 20 19.41 -5.46 -10.12
CA LEU A 20 19.02 -6.81 -9.68
C LEU A 20 17.59 -7.24 -10.01
N CYS A 21 16.91 -6.56 -10.94
CA CYS A 21 15.66 -7.07 -11.52
C CYS A 21 15.84 -7.39 -13.02
N TYR A 22 16.82 -8.27 -13.33
CA TYR A 22 16.93 -8.82 -14.67
C TYR A 22 16.09 -10.09 -14.77
N ASN A 23 14.90 -9.99 -15.34
CA ASN A 23 14.08 -11.15 -15.67
C ASN A 23 14.35 -11.56 -17.13
N LYS A 24 14.97 -12.74 -17.27
CA LYS A 24 15.16 -13.40 -18.57
C LYS A 24 13.80 -13.86 -19.12
N ARG A 25 13.22 -13.15 -20.05
CA ARG A 25 12.37 -13.72 -21.10
C ARG A 25 12.64 -12.94 -22.39
N ASN A 26 13.08 -13.67 -23.42
CA ASN A 26 13.18 -13.17 -24.78
C ASN A 26 11.81 -12.71 -25.25
N ASP A 27 11.61 -11.42 -25.47
CA ASP A 27 10.95 -10.91 -26.66
C ASP A 27 11.28 -9.41 -26.84
N LYS A 28 11.38 -8.99 -28.10
CA LYS A 28 11.70 -7.62 -28.50
C LYS A 28 10.52 -6.72 -28.12
N SER A 29 10.59 -6.03 -27.00
CA SER A 29 9.69 -4.93 -26.68
C SER A 29 10.48 -3.82 -25.99
N GLU A 30 10.22 -2.61 -26.42
CA GLU A 30 10.71 -1.32 -25.98
C GLU A 30 11.09 -1.31 -24.50
N PHE A 31 12.28 -0.76 -24.21
CA PHE A 31 12.66 -0.34 -22.87
C PHE A 31 11.66 0.72 -22.41
N VAL A 32 10.57 0.29 -21.78
CA VAL A 32 9.76 1.18 -20.97
C VAL A 32 10.66 1.64 -19.84
N LYS A 33 11.08 2.91 -19.89
CA LYS A 33 11.65 3.59 -18.72
C LYS A 33 10.72 3.27 -17.58
N VAL A 34 11.21 2.61 -16.53
CA VAL A 34 10.50 2.50 -15.25
C VAL A 34 10.35 3.95 -14.78
N ASN A 35 9.24 4.58 -15.13
CA ASN A 35 8.84 5.84 -14.52
C ASN A 35 8.86 5.59 -13.03
N GLU A 36 9.48 6.47 -12.27
CA GLU A 36 9.55 6.36 -10.82
C GLU A 36 8.12 6.23 -10.31
N ILE A 37 7.78 5.02 -9.84
CA ILE A 37 6.45 4.73 -9.28
C ILE A 37 6.38 5.52 -7.97
N GLU A 38 5.53 6.53 -7.91
CA GLU A 38 5.35 7.39 -6.75
C GLU A 38 3.91 7.32 -6.24
N ALA A 39 3.74 7.41 -4.91
CA ALA A 39 2.42 7.57 -4.32
C ALA A 39 2.01 9.03 -4.33
N MET A 40 0.82 9.30 -4.85
CA MET A 40 0.20 10.62 -4.90
C MET A 40 -1.16 10.64 -4.19
N PHE A 41 -1.65 11.83 -3.85
CA PHE A 41 -3.03 11.94 -3.39
C PHE A 41 -3.99 11.65 -4.54
N GLY A 42 -4.93 10.74 -4.27
CA GLY A 42 -6.03 10.45 -5.18
C GLY A 42 -6.97 11.65 -5.30
N GLU A 43 -7.38 11.94 -6.51
CA GLU A 43 -8.35 12.99 -6.84
C GLU A 43 -9.58 12.40 -7.53
N SER A 44 -10.69 13.11 -7.51
CA SER A 44 -11.94 12.64 -8.12
C SER A 44 -11.80 12.28 -9.61
N ALA A 45 -10.84 12.89 -10.31
CA ALA A 45 -10.53 12.55 -11.69
C ALA A 45 -10.06 11.10 -11.89
N CYS A 46 -9.50 10.46 -10.86
CA CYS A 46 -9.06 9.05 -10.96
C CYS A 46 -10.07 8.05 -10.37
N ILE A 47 -11.29 8.48 -9.99
CA ILE A 47 -12.24 7.62 -9.27
C ILE A 47 -12.63 6.38 -10.09
N ASP A 48 -12.86 6.51 -11.38
CA ASP A 48 -13.25 5.37 -12.22
C ASP A 48 -12.15 4.29 -12.24
N SER A 49 -10.90 4.70 -12.43
CA SER A 49 -9.74 3.79 -12.41
C SER A 49 -9.49 3.21 -11.01
N TRP A 50 -9.72 4.00 -9.96
CA TRP A 50 -9.69 3.54 -8.57
C TRP A 50 -10.72 2.42 -8.33
N MET A 51 -11.97 2.65 -8.72
CA MET A 51 -13.04 1.68 -8.53
C MET A 51 -12.90 0.45 -9.41
N GLN A 52 -12.28 0.56 -10.59
CA GLN A 52 -11.89 -0.62 -11.38
C GLN A 52 -10.93 -1.52 -10.60
N LEU A 53 -9.92 -0.95 -9.94
CA LEU A 53 -9.03 -1.72 -9.07
C LEU A 53 -9.79 -2.33 -7.89
N VAL A 54 -10.66 -1.56 -7.21
CA VAL A 54 -11.46 -2.07 -6.09
C VAL A 54 -12.30 -3.26 -6.53
N ARG A 55 -13.03 -3.19 -7.64
CA ARG A 55 -13.80 -4.31 -8.19
C ARG A 55 -12.94 -5.53 -8.51
N LYS A 56 -11.75 -5.32 -9.10
CA LYS A 56 -10.79 -6.39 -9.42
C LYS A 56 -10.34 -7.17 -8.18
N VAL A 57 -10.31 -6.53 -7.01
CA VAL A 57 -9.81 -7.13 -5.75
C VAL A 57 -10.87 -7.29 -4.67
N SER A 58 -12.14 -6.97 -4.92
CA SER A 58 -13.25 -7.00 -3.95
C SER A 58 -13.40 -8.36 -3.25
N TRP A 59 -13.14 -9.45 -3.95
CA TRP A 59 -13.12 -10.82 -3.39
C TRP A 59 -12.17 -10.99 -2.18
N ASN A 60 -11.22 -10.09 -2.02
CA ASN A 60 -10.23 -10.08 -0.93
C ASN A 60 -10.45 -8.93 0.06
N LEU A 61 -11.55 -8.22 -0.03
CA LEU A 61 -11.88 -7.08 0.82
C LEU A 61 -13.22 -7.35 1.52
N PRO A 62 -13.20 -7.79 2.79
CA PRO A 62 -14.44 -7.98 3.55
C PRO A 62 -15.30 -6.71 3.55
N GLY A 63 -16.61 -6.88 3.38
CA GLY A 63 -17.56 -5.78 3.28
C GLY A 63 -17.80 -5.24 1.87
N LEU A 64 -17.16 -5.82 0.84
CA LEU A 64 -17.35 -5.44 -0.58
C LEU A 64 -17.89 -6.61 -1.42
N GLU A 65 -18.79 -7.42 -0.84
CA GLU A 65 -19.31 -8.62 -1.48
C GLU A 65 -20.44 -8.34 -2.48
N THR A 66 -21.03 -7.13 -2.47
CA THR A 66 -22.15 -6.75 -3.35
C THR A 66 -21.88 -5.45 -4.07
N GLU A 67 -22.53 -5.21 -5.21
CA GLU A 67 -22.40 -3.95 -5.97
C GLU A 67 -22.87 -2.74 -5.12
N GLU A 68 -23.91 -2.89 -4.31
CA GLU A 68 -24.38 -1.83 -3.40
C GLU A 68 -23.29 -1.41 -2.42
N ARG A 69 -22.55 -2.38 -1.87
CA ARG A 69 -21.42 -2.12 -0.96
C ARG A 69 -20.25 -1.46 -1.68
N ILE A 70 -20.01 -1.82 -2.92
CA ILE A 70 -18.99 -1.20 -3.76
C ILE A 70 -19.36 0.25 -4.06
N ASP A 71 -20.62 0.55 -4.36
CA ASP A 71 -21.11 1.90 -4.59
C ASP A 71 -21.03 2.77 -3.31
N GLU A 72 -21.40 2.21 -2.14
CA GLU A 72 -21.20 2.87 -0.84
C GLU A 72 -19.71 3.17 -0.55
N HIS A 73 -18.84 2.23 -0.95
CA HIS A 73 -17.39 2.39 -0.81
C HIS A 73 -16.88 3.52 -1.71
N GLU A 74 -17.38 3.66 -2.93
CA GLU A 74 -17.02 4.78 -3.83
C GLU A 74 -17.31 6.13 -3.19
N GLN A 75 -18.50 6.29 -2.57
CA GLN A 75 -18.83 7.51 -1.84
C GLN A 75 -17.89 7.76 -0.66
N THR A 76 -17.44 6.70 -0.02
CA THR A 76 -16.44 6.77 1.05
C THR A 76 -15.09 7.20 0.51
N VAL A 77 -14.61 6.61 -0.58
CA VAL A 77 -13.36 7.00 -1.27
C VAL A 77 -13.37 8.47 -1.63
N LEU A 78 -14.44 8.98 -2.24
CA LEU A 78 -14.58 10.40 -2.59
C LEU A 78 -14.47 11.31 -1.35
N LYS A 79 -15.06 10.92 -0.21
CA LYS A 79 -14.91 11.67 1.05
C LYS A 79 -13.46 11.68 1.55
N PHE A 80 -12.73 10.57 1.42
CA PHE A 80 -11.31 10.48 1.77
C PHE A 80 -10.44 11.30 0.81
N MET A 81 -10.72 11.28 -0.48
CA MET A 81 -10.03 12.13 -1.49
C MET A 81 -10.19 13.62 -1.15
N ASN A 82 -11.40 14.07 -0.86
CA ASN A 82 -11.68 15.45 -0.47
C ASN A 82 -10.91 15.90 0.78
N LYS A 83 -10.63 14.97 1.71
CA LYS A 83 -9.85 15.21 2.93
C LYS A 83 -8.34 15.04 2.73
N LYS A 84 -7.87 14.73 1.51
CA LYS A 84 -6.48 14.34 1.24
C LYS A 84 -6.01 13.20 2.15
N GLN A 85 -6.85 12.16 2.28
CA GLN A 85 -6.62 10.93 3.06
C GLN A 85 -6.74 9.68 2.19
N ALA A 86 -6.68 9.83 0.87
CA ALA A 86 -6.64 8.78 -0.13
C ALA A 86 -5.35 8.91 -0.93
N LEU A 87 -4.59 7.84 -1.03
CA LEU A 87 -3.34 7.76 -1.81
C LEU A 87 -3.50 6.73 -2.92
N CYS A 88 -2.91 7.00 -4.07
CA CYS A 88 -2.83 6.04 -5.16
C CYS A 88 -1.44 6.01 -5.79
N VAL A 89 -1.15 4.92 -6.47
CA VAL A 89 -0.06 4.77 -7.42
C VAL A 89 -0.67 4.50 -8.78
N GLN A 90 -0.18 5.19 -9.79
CA GLN A 90 -0.63 5.04 -11.17
C GLN A 90 0.50 4.52 -12.07
N SER A 91 0.12 3.75 -13.07
CA SER A 91 0.95 3.38 -14.20
C SER A 91 0.20 3.73 -15.48
N GLN A 92 0.70 4.66 -16.27
CA GLN A 92 0.04 5.10 -17.52
C GLN A 92 -1.45 5.48 -17.32
N GLU A 93 -1.77 6.32 -16.38
CA GLU A 93 -3.15 6.75 -16.04
C GLU A 93 -4.02 5.67 -15.36
N THR A 94 -3.56 4.42 -15.27
CA THR A 94 -4.26 3.35 -14.57
C THR A 94 -3.86 3.30 -13.09
N VAL A 95 -4.81 3.29 -12.18
CA VAL A 95 -4.57 3.11 -10.74
C VAL A 95 -4.22 1.64 -10.47
N ILE A 96 -3.00 1.41 -10.00
CA ILE A 96 -2.46 0.07 -9.72
C ILE A 96 -2.30 -0.25 -8.24
N GLY A 97 -2.48 0.75 -7.39
CA GLY A 97 -2.47 0.60 -5.94
C GLY A 97 -3.18 1.75 -5.26
N VAL A 98 -3.85 1.46 -4.16
CA VAL A 98 -4.67 2.42 -3.40
C VAL A 98 -4.46 2.25 -1.90
N LEU A 99 -4.57 3.34 -1.15
CA LEU A 99 -4.55 3.33 0.31
C LEU A 99 -5.45 4.45 0.85
N LEU A 100 -6.30 4.12 1.82
CA LEU A 100 -7.07 5.07 2.61
C LEU A 100 -6.50 5.11 4.03
N PHE A 101 -6.41 6.31 4.61
CA PHE A 101 -5.96 6.49 5.99
C PHE A 101 -6.76 7.59 6.69
N SER A 102 -6.81 7.54 8.01
CA SER A 102 -7.54 8.51 8.85
C SER A 102 -6.57 9.23 9.78
N ARG A 103 -6.38 10.55 9.57
CA ARG A 103 -5.57 11.36 10.51
C ARG A 103 -6.22 11.49 11.87
N SER A 104 -7.55 11.60 11.95
CA SER A 104 -8.25 11.72 13.23
C SER A 104 -8.08 10.48 14.11
N ASN A 105 -8.16 9.29 13.52
CA ASN A 105 -8.01 8.02 14.22
C ASN A 105 -6.56 7.51 14.22
N ASN A 106 -5.66 8.17 13.51
CA ASN A 106 -4.26 7.80 13.33
C ASN A 106 -4.11 6.35 12.84
N MET A 107 -4.82 6.00 11.75
CA MET A 107 -4.91 4.62 11.29
C MET A 107 -4.90 4.51 9.77
N ILE A 108 -4.47 3.35 9.30
CA ILE A 108 -4.63 2.92 7.91
C ILE A 108 -5.94 2.14 7.80
N CYS A 109 -6.82 2.58 6.89
CA CYS A 109 -8.17 2.04 6.76
C CYS A 109 -8.27 0.94 5.70
N CYS A 110 -7.52 1.08 4.60
CA CYS A 110 -7.55 0.14 3.49
C CYS A 110 -6.25 0.23 2.70
N LEU A 111 -5.74 -0.88 2.20
CA LEU A 111 -4.64 -0.95 1.26
C LEU A 111 -4.88 -2.08 0.26
N ALA A 112 -4.84 -1.76 -1.02
CA ALA A 112 -4.97 -2.74 -2.09
C ALA A 112 -3.99 -2.48 -3.23
N VAL A 113 -3.51 -3.54 -3.86
CA VAL A 113 -2.62 -3.49 -5.03
C VAL A 113 -3.12 -4.46 -6.07
N ASP A 114 -3.15 -4.00 -7.30
CA ASP A 114 -3.47 -4.82 -8.46
C ASP A 114 -2.62 -6.10 -8.48
N PRO A 115 -3.23 -7.28 -8.59
CA PRO A 115 -2.53 -8.55 -8.62
C PRO A 115 -1.34 -8.60 -9.60
N ASP A 116 -1.48 -7.96 -10.77
CA ASP A 116 -0.46 -7.95 -11.82
C ASP A 116 0.76 -7.07 -11.46
N TYR A 117 0.59 -6.16 -10.49
CA TYR A 117 1.64 -5.24 -10.00
C TYR A 117 2.14 -5.57 -8.59
N ARG A 118 1.76 -6.74 -8.04
CA ARG A 118 2.26 -7.20 -6.75
C ARG A 118 3.76 -7.52 -6.80
N LYS A 119 4.41 -7.51 -5.62
CA LYS A 119 5.86 -7.75 -5.45
C LYS A 119 6.77 -6.74 -6.16
N GLN A 120 6.23 -5.63 -6.66
CA GLN A 120 6.97 -4.53 -7.29
C GLN A 120 7.15 -3.31 -6.37
N GLY A 121 6.84 -3.43 -5.09
CA GLY A 121 7.03 -2.37 -4.10
C GLY A 121 5.86 -1.40 -3.93
N VAL A 122 4.80 -1.47 -4.76
CA VAL A 122 3.65 -0.55 -4.74
C VAL A 122 3.05 -0.36 -3.34
N ALA A 123 2.77 -1.46 -2.63
CA ALA A 123 2.24 -1.40 -1.26
C ALA A 123 3.20 -0.71 -0.28
N SER A 124 4.51 -0.93 -0.44
CA SER A 124 5.52 -0.29 0.43
C SER A 124 5.63 1.22 0.17
N ILE A 125 5.46 1.66 -1.07
CA ILE A 125 5.46 3.08 -1.45
C ILE A 125 4.24 3.77 -0.86
N LEU A 126 3.04 3.18 -1.02
CA LEU A 126 1.80 3.69 -0.44
C LEU A 126 1.86 3.78 1.08
N LEU A 127 2.31 2.71 1.73
CA LEU A 127 2.38 2.66 3.20
C LEU A 127 3.37 3.71 3.75
N ARG A 128 4.55 3.86 3.13
CA ARG A 128 5.53 4.90 3.52
C ARG A 128 4.91 6.29 3.44
N LYS A 129 4.28 6.61 2.31
CA LYS A 129 3.63 7.91 2.12
C LYS A 129 2.51 8.14 3.14
N ALA A 130 1.73 7.11 3.47
CA ALA A 130 0.69 7.22 4.49
C ALA A 130 1.26 7.47 5.90
N LEU A 131 2.38 6.82 6.25
CA LEU A 131 3.06 7.05 7.53
C LEU A 131 3.62 8.46 7.65
N ASP A 132 4.09 9.07 6.56
CA ASP A 132 4.53 10.48 6.53
C ASP A 132 3.38 11.46 6.79
N GLU A 133 2.13 11.04 6.57
CA GLU A 133 0.90 11.84 6.74
C GLU A 133 0.20 11.63 8.09
N LEU A 134 0.61 10.61 8.84
CA LEU A 134 0.09 10.25 10.15
C LEU A 134 0.98 10.78 11.27
N ASP A 135 0.43 10.86 12.48
CA ASP A 135 1.15 11.36 13.66
C ASP A 135 2.05 10.27 14.26
N GLY A 136 3.34 10.31 13.93
CA GLY A 136 4.34 9.35 14.43
C GLY A 136 4.62 9.45 15.94
N SER A 137 4.12 10.46 16.65
CA SER A 137 4.21 10.55 18.10
C SER A 137 3.12 9.77 18.85
N ARG A 138 2.18 9.19 18.11
CA ARG A 138 1.07 8.38 18.61
C ARG A 138 1.09 7.00 17.97
N GLU A 139 0.45 6.04 18.60
CA GLU A 139 0.25 4.73 17.98
C GLU A 139 -0.50 4.88 16.64
N ILE A 140 0.03 4.23 15.60
CA ILE A 140 -0.62 4.09 14.29
C ILE A 140 -1.13 2.67 14.19
N THR A 141 -2.39 2.51 13.82
CA THR A 141 -3.04 1.20 13.75
C THR A 141 -3.44 0.82 12.33
N VAL A 142 -3.53 -0.46 12.08
CA VAL A 142 -4.14 -1.05 10.88
C VAL A 142 -4.72 -2.41 11.25
N SER A 143 -5.86 -2.76 10.68
CA SER A 143 -6.46 -4.07 10.84
C SER A 143 -6.23 -4.94 9.60
N THR A 144 -6.01 -6.24 9.79
CA THR A 144 -5.84 -7.20 8.70
C THR A 144 -6.24 -8.61 9.12
N PHE A 145 -6.23 -9.54 8.17
CA PHE A 145 -6.55 -10.93 8.39
C PHE A 145 -5.70 -11.59 9.48
N ARG A 146 -6.26 -12.56 10.19
CA ARG A 146 -5.55 -13.35 11.21
C ARG A 146 -4.45 -14.21 10.60
N GLU A 147 -3.54 -14.71 11.45
CA GLU A 147 -2.35 -15.45 11.03
C GLU A 147 -2.67 -16.73 10.22
N ASN A 148 -3.76 -17.40 10.53
CA ASN A 148 -4.16 -18.64 9.87
C ASN A 148 -4.94 -18.43 8.55
N ASP A 149 -5.11 -17.18 8.13
CA ASP A 149 -5.77 -16.83 6.87
C ASP A 149 -4.73 -16.60 5.78
N GLU A 150 -4.82 -17.32 4.67
CA GLU A 150 -3.91 -17.15 3.54
C GLU A 150 -3.90 -15.73 2.99
N LYS A 151 -5.05 -15.02 3.05
CA LYS A 151 -5.18 -13.62 2.67
C LYS A 151 -4.33 -12.70 3.55
N GLY A 152 -4.03 -13.11 4.78
CA GLY A 152 -3.20 -12.38 5.75
C GLY A 152 -1.70 -12.46 5.49
N ILE A 153 -1.20 -13.44 4.76
CA ILE A 153 0.24 -13.68 4.59
C ILE A 153 0.98 -12.44 4.08
N ALA A 154 0.51 -11.86 2.99
CA ALA A 154 1.18 -10.72 2.36
C ALA A 154 1.04 -9.41 3.17
N PRO A 155 -0.16 -8.98 3.63
CA PRO A 155 -0.30 -7.75 4.39
C PRO A 155 0.39 -7.84 5.76
N ARG A 156 0.32 -8.95 6.48
CA ARG A 156 1.03 -9.13 7.74
C ARG A 156 2.55 -9.02 7.57
N ALA A 157 3.12 -9.64 6.53
CA ALA A 157 4.54 -9.51 6.19
C ALA A 157 4.92 -8.05 5.88
N LEU A 158 4.07 -7.31 5.17
CA LEU A 158 4.27 -5.89 4.90
C LEU A 158 4.30 -5.08 6.20
N TYR A 159 3.30 -5.22 7.07
CA TYR A 159 3.21 -4.46 8.32
C TYR A 159 4.37 -4.78 9.27
N ARG A 160 4.74 -6.05 9.44
CA ARG A 160 5.94 -6.43 10.23
C ARG A 160 7.22 -5.78 9.68
N LYS A 161 7.38 -5.72 8.34
CA LYS A 161 8.53 -5.08 7.69
C LYS A 161 8.62 -3.57 8.02
N PHE A 162 7.48 -2.92 8.25
CA PHE A 162 7.41 -1.50 8.64
C PHE A 162 7.43 -1.28 10.16
N GLY A 163 7.66 -2.32 10.96
CA GLY A 163 7.80 -2.22 12.41
C GLY A 163 6.50 -2.34 13.20
N PHE A 164 5.37 -2.58 12.52
CA PHE A 164 4.12 -2.85 13.21
C PHE A 164 4.20 -4.16 13.98
N GLN A 165 3.65 -4.16 15.18
CA GLN A 165 3.52 -5.32 16.06
C GLN A 165 2.08 -5.81 16.10
N GLU A 166 1.90 -7.09 16.31
CA GLU A 166 0.58 -7.71 16.44
C GLU A 166 -0.08 -7.22 17.73
N GLY A 167 -1.31 -6.76 17.61
CA GLY A 167 -2.16 -6.33 18.70
C GLY A 167 -3.33 -7.29 18.93
N GLU A 168 -4.45 -6.73 19.35
CA GLU A 168 -5.65 -7.49 19.71
C GLU A 168 -6.33 -8.15 18.50
N LEU A 169 -7.02 -9.24 18.77
CA LEU A 169 -7.92 -9.87 17.80
C LEU A 169 -9.23 -9.08 17.76
N THR A 170 -9.72 -8.87 16.55
CA THR A 170 -10.95 -8.12 16.30
C THR A 170 -11.81 -8.79 15.24
N GLU A 171 -12.92 -8.20 14.92
CA GLU A 171 -13.79 -8.57 13.82
C GLU A 171 -14.23 -7.30 13.08
N GLU A 172 -14.11 -7.30 11.78
CA GLU A 172 -14.57 -6.20 10.92
C GLU A 172 -15.43 -6.75 9.79
N PHE A 173 -16.60 -6.14 9.57
CA PHE A 173 -17.58 -6.59 8.58
C PHE A 173 -17.96 -8.08 8.72
N GLY A 174 -18.00 -8.61 9.96
CA GLY A 174 -18.26 -10.03 10.23
C GLY A 174 -17.09 -10.96 9.91
N TYR A 175 -15.89 -10.41 9.63
CA TYR A 175 -14.71 -11.18 9.27
C TYR A 175 -13.65 -11.10 10.39
N PRO A 176 -13.04 -12.26 10.77
CA PRO A 176 -12.02 -12.29 11.82
C PRO A 176 -10.74 -11.56 11.41
N ASN A 177 -10.39 -10.51 12.13
CA ASN A 177 -9.22 -9.68 11.88
C ASN A 177 -8.29 -9.61 13.10
N GLN A 178 -7.13 -9.00 12.91
CA GLN A 178 -6.17 -8.66 13.96
C GLN A 178 -5.65 -7.23 13.72
N VAL A 179 -5.62 -6.45 14.78
CA VAL A 179 -4.99 -5.12 14.76
C VAL A 179 -3.48 -5.27 14.76
N PHE A 180 -2.82 -4.44 13.98
CA PHE A 180 -1.38 -4.22 14.01
C PHE A 180 -1.10 -2.79 14.46
N VAL A 181 -0.12 -2.59 15.33
CA VAL A 181 0.19 -1.31 15.97
C VAL A 181 1.65 -0.94 15.70
N LEU A 182 1.88 0.23 15.13
CA LEU A 182 3.19 0.87 15.08
C LEU A 182 3.27 1.86 16.23
N ARG A 183 4.24 1.65 17.12
CA ARG A 183 4.49 2.52 18.27
C ARG A 183 5.55 3.55 17.95
N PRO A 184 5.49 4.73 18.60
CA PRO A 184 6.52 5.77 18.50
C PRO A 184 7.93 5.26 18.80
#